data_2145216daede7fef6428650b138c738d
#
_entry.id   2145216daede7fef6428650b138c738d
#
_cell.length_a   1.000
_cell.length_b   1.000
_cell.length_c   1.000
_cell.angle_alpha   90.00
_cell.angle_beta   90.00
_cell.angle_gamma   90.00
#
_symmetry.space_group_name_H-M   'P 1'
#
loop_
_entity.id
_entity.type
_entity.pdbx_description
1 polymer ?
#
loop_
_entity_poly.entity_id
_entity_poly.type
_entity_poly.pdbx_seq_one_letter_code
_entity_poly.pdbx_strand_id
1 'polypeptide(L)'
;MYSPRLLISLAALLVLAGCAGQRSSEPAPRAPAEVKAEIVRLMPAKVPDRQGWATDIYAAFAAQNISPTTQNLCSVLAVAEQESTFQVDPTVPGLGKIARDEIDRRAGKAHIPGMLVSAALAVRSPTGKTYSERLNAARSEKDLSAVFDDFIGMVPMGRTLFGGFNPVHTAGPMQVSIEFAEQHARDYPYPVSGTIRHEVFTRRGGMYFGIAHLLGYPVSYREPLYRFADFN
;
A
#
# COMPACT_ATOMS: atom_id res chain seq x y z
N MET A 1 32.64 67.48 -9.86
CA MET A 1 33.19 66.64 -8.76
C MET A 1 32.02 65.83 -8.20
N TYR A 2 31.89 64.58 -8.57
CA TYR A 2 30.84 63.69 -8.02
C TYR A 2 31.32 63.16 -6.66
N SER A 3 30.47 63.28 -5.65
CA SER A 3 30.76 62.86 -4.26
C SER A 3 30.97 61.35 -4.21
N PRO A 4 32.06 60.84 -3.58
CA PRO A 4 32.32 59.41 -3.49
C PRO A 4 31.23 58.63 -2.72
N ARG A 5 30.39 59.33 -1.96
CA ARG A 5 29.25 58.73 -1.23
C ARG A 5 28.14 58.30 -2.18
N LEU A 6 27.96 58.93 -3.33
CA LEU A 6 26.94 58.58 -4.33
C LEU A 6 27.30 57.30 -5.08
N LEU A 7 28.58 57.07 -5.34
CA LEU A 7 29.05 55.87 -6.02
C LEU A 7 29.03 54.62 -5.12
N ILE A 8 29.23 54.79 -3.81
CA ILE A 8 29.13 53.68 -2.82
C ILE A 8 27.69 53.26 -2.64
N SER A 9 26.73 54.21 -2.64
CA SER A 9 25.29 53.90 -2.52
C SER A 9 24.74 53.21 -3.76
N LEU A 10 25.24 53.52 -4.97
CA LEU A 10 24.82 52.87 -6.21
C LEU A 10 25.39 51.43 -6.32
N ALA A 11 26.62 51.21 -5.85
CA ALA A 11 27.23 49.88 -5.79
C ALA A 11 26.54 48.96 -4.78
N ALA A 12 26.07 49.46 -3.63
CA ALA A 12 25.34 48.70 -2.64
C ALA A 12 23.94 48.27 -3.13
N LEU A 13 23.26 49.10 -3.96
CA LEU A 13 21.96 48.74 -4.56
C LEU A 13 22.08 47.64 -5.64
N LEU A 14 23.20 47.57 -6.37
CA LEU A 14 23.42 46.54 -7.39
C LEU A 14 23.72 45.14 -6.80
N VAL A 15 24.29 45.07 -5.60
CA VAL A 15 24.58 43.80 -4.92
C VAL A 15 23.30 43.15 -4.34
N LEU A 16 22.30 43.96 -3.96
CA LEU A 16 21.01 43.49 -3.47
C LEU A 16 20.07 42.93 -4.55
N ALA A 17 20.26 43.32 -5.81
CA ALA A 17 19.48 42.81 -6.94
C ALA A 17 19.89 41.40 -7.41
N GLY A 18 21.06 40.91 -7.00
CA GLY A 18 21.61 39.61 -7.42
C GLY A 18 20.99 38.38 -6.74
N CYS A 19 20.26 38.55 -5.63
CA CYS A 19 19.69 37.41 -4.89
C CYS A 19 18.21 37.11 -5.21
N ALA A 20 17.58 37.82 -6.11
CA ALA A 20 16.15 37.68 -6.43
C ALA A 20 15.83 36.74 -7.61
N GLY A 21 16.80 35.96 -8.09
CA GLY A 21 16.70 35.28 -9.39
C GLY A 21 16.84 33.79 -9.47
N GLN A 22 16.84 33.04 -8.37
CA GLN A 22 16.72 31.57 -8.41
C GLN A 22 15.42 31.12 -7.78
N ARG A 23 14.30 31.44 -8.43
CA ARG A 23 13.14 30.55 -8.36
C ARG A 23 13.60 29.29 -9.06
N SER A 24 13.88 28.22 -8.29
CA SER A 24 13.90 26.87 -8.84
C SER A 24 12.56 26.70 -9.55
N SER A 25 12.55 26.77 -10.88
CA SER A 25 11.36 26.45 -11.66
C SER A 25 11.04 24.99 -11.32
N GLU A 26 9.95 24.80 -10.61
CA GLU A 26 9.39 23.46 -10.40
C GLU A 26 9.26 22.84 -11.81
N PRO A 27 9.79 21.63 -12.03
CA PRO A 27 9.74 21.03 -13.36
C PRO A 27 8.29 21.00 -13.84
N ALA A 28 8.05 21.38 -15.11
CA ALA A 28 6.72 21.36 -15.68
C ALA A 28 6.05 19.99 -15.45
N PRO A 29 4.75 19.97 -15.13
CA PRO A 29 4.04 18.71 -14.90
C PRO A 29 4.21 17.79 -16.11
N ARG A 30 4.67 16.57 -15.86
CA ARG A 30 4.87 15.57 -16.92
C ARG A 30 3.52 15.10 -17.49
N ALA A 31 3.45 14.91 -18.80
CA ALA A 31 2.22 14.43 -19.44
C ALA A 31 1.84 13.01 -18.95
N PRO A 32 0.54 12.74 -18.68
CA PRO A 32 0.09 11.42 -18.21
C PRO A 32 0.53 10.25 -19.09
N ALA A 33 0.51 10.45 -20.42
CA ALA A 33 0.93 9.40 -21.36
C ALA A 33 2.42 9.09 -21.26
N GLU A 34 3.26 10.13 -21.05
CA GLU A 34 4.70 9.98 -20.89
C GLU A 34 5.04 9.22 -19.62
N VAL A 35 4.42 9.57 -18.49
CA VAL A 35 4.63 8.89 -17.21
C VAL A 35 4.22 7.43 -17.29
N LYS A 36 3.04 7.12 -17.86
CA LYS A 36 2.58 5.74 -18.04
C LYS A 36 3.51 4.94 -18.96
N ALA A 37 4.01 5.55 -20.03
CA ALA A 37 4.98 4.89 -20.92
C ALA A 37 6.30 4.58 -20.18
N GLU A 38 6.78 5.47 -19.34
CA GLU A 38 7.96 5.23 -18.51
C GLU A 38 7.74 4.10 -17.51
N ILE A 39 6.61 4.08 -16.79
CA ILE A 39 6.25 2.98 -15.88
C ILE A 39 6.30 1.65 -16.61
N VAL A 40 5.66 1.57 -17.79
CA VAL A 40 5.68 0.34 -18.62
C VAL A 40 7.10 -0.07 -19.02
N ARG A 41 7.97 0.90 -19.36
CA ARG A 41 9.36 0.64 -19.73
C ARG A 41 10.20 0.11 -18.56
N LEU A 42 9.96 0.64 -17.35
CA LEU A 42 10.69 0.28 -16.13
C LEU A 42 10.26 -1.08 -15.57
N MET A 43 9.02 -1.51 -15.83
CA MET A 43 8.54 -2.80 -15.33
C MET A 43 9.17 -3.99 -16.08
N PRO A 44 9.43 -5.11 -15.38
CA PRO A 44 9.87 -6.35 -16.03
C PRO A 44 8.92 -6.81 -17.14
N ALA A 45 9.46 -7.29 -18.26
CA ALA A 45 8.67 -7.71 -19.41
C ALA A 45 7.68 -8.86 -19.11
N LYS A 46 7.99 -9.68 -18.11
CA LYS A 46 7.16 -10.82 -17.65
C LYS A 46 5.87 -10.40 -16.92
N VAL A 47 5.75 -9.14 -16.47
CA VAL A 47 4.58 -8.66 -15.72
C VAL A 47 3.36 -8.61 -16.66
N PRO A 48 2.26 -9.31 -16.35
CA PRO A 48 1.05 -9.25 -17.14
C PRO A 48 0.36 -7.89 -17.00
N ASP A 49 -0.35 -7.45 -18.04
CA ASP A 49 -1.12 -6.19 -18.04
C ASP A 49 -0.35 -4.95 -17.55
N ARG A 50 0.89 -4.76 -18.03
CA ARG A 50 1.73 -3.60 -17.65
C ARG A 50 1.04 -2.25 -17.88
N GLN A 51 0.13 -2.15 -18.85
CA GLN A 51 -0.63 -0.93 -19.10
C GLN A 51 -1.66 -0.65 -17.99
N GLY A 52 -2.32 -1.67 -17.49
CA GLY A 52 -3.22 -1.56 -16.34
C GLY A 52 -2.45 -1.16 -15.08
N TRP A 53 -1.28 -1.77 -14.81
CA TRP A 53 -0.39 -1.36 -13.72
C TRP A 53 0.03 0.10 -13.84
N ALA A 54 0.48 0.53 -15.02
CA ALA A 54 0.88 1.92 -15.26
C ALA A 54 -0.27 2.89 -15.03
N THR A 55 -1.49 2.50 -15.37
CA THR A 55 -2.68 3.32 -15.17
C THR A 55 -3.01 3.47 -13.68
N ASP A 56 -3.02 2.38 -12.92
CA ASP A 56 -3.32 2.41 -11.48
C ASP A 56 -2.24 3.15 -10.69
N ILE A 57 -0.96 2.93 -11.01
CA ILE A 57 0.17 3.64 -10.41
C ILE A 57 0.07 5.14 -10.69
N TYR A 58 -0.09 5.54 -11.96
CA TYR A 58 -0.21 6.95 -12.31
C TYR A 58 -1.41 7.62 -11.61
N ALA A 59 -2.55 6.95 -11.57
CA ALA A 59 -3.75 7.46 -10.91
C ALA A 59 -3.53 7.67 -9.40
N ALA A 60 -2.79 6.77 -8.75
CA ALA A 60 -2.43 6.91 -7.34
C ALA A 60 -1.51 8.11 -7.09
N PHE A 61 -0.48 8.34 -7.93
CA PHE A 61 0.37 9.53 -7.87
C PHE A 61 -0.43 10.82 -8.04
N ALA A 62 -1.30 10.84 -9.04
CA ALA A 62 -2.12 12.03 -9.34
C ALA A 62 -3.11 12.36 -8.22
N ALA A 63 -3.80 11.35 -7.67
CA ALA A 63 -4.78 11.54 -6.60
C ALA A 63 -4.16 12.02 -5.29
N GLN A 64 -2.90 11.66 -5.04
CA GLN A 64 -2.16 12.03 -3.83
C GLN A 64 -1.28 13.28 -4.01
N ASN A 65 -1.31 13.91 -5.18
CA ASN A 65 -0.44 15.04 -5.52
C ASN A 65 1.06 14.75 -5.33
N ILE A 66 1.47 13.50 -5.55
CA ILE A 66 2.87 13.08 -5.50
C ILE A 66 3.49 13.25 -6.89
N SER A 67 4.63 13.93 -6.98
CA SER A 67 5.34 14.11 -8.25
C SER A 67 5.83 12.78 -8.80
N PRO A 68 5.46 12.36 -10.03
CA PRO A 68 5.88 11.11 -10.63
C PRO A 68 7.30 11.23 -11.23
N THR A 69 8.28 11.54 -10.37
CA THR A 69 9.70 11.56 -10.76
C THR A 69 10.16 10.14 -11.06
N THR A 70 11.16 9.98 -11.92
CA THR A 70 11.76 8.65 -12.20
C THR A 70 12.19 7.96 -10.90
N GLN A 71 12.72 8.71 -9.94
CA GLN A 71 13.11 8.21 -8.63
C GLN A 71 11.93 7.62 -7.86
N ASN A 72 10.81 8.36 -7.74
CA ASN A 72 9.61 7.90 -7.06
C ASN A 72 8.99 6.69 -7.76
N LEU A 73 8.95 6.70 -9.10
CA LEU A 73 8.47 5.57 -9.88
C LEU A 73 9.33 4.33 -9.66
N CYS A 74 10.66 4.46 -9.69
CA CYS A 74 11.57 3.34 -9.42
C CYS A 74 11.39 2.80 -8.00
N SER A 75 11.21 3.66 -6.99
CA SER A 75 10.97 3.24 -5.60
C SER A 75 9.70 2.38 -5.49
N VAL A 76 8.60 2.84 -6.07
CA VAL A 76 7.32 2.11 -6.06
C VAL A 76 7.42 0.77 -6.78
N LEU A 77 8.03 0.75 -7.97
CA LEU A 77 8.18 -0.46 -8.75
C LEU A 77 9.10 -1.48 -8.08
N ALA A 78 10.16 -1.02 -7.41
CA ALA A 78 11.08 -1.89 -6.70
C ALA A 78 10.41 -2.55 -5.48
N VAL A 79 9.60 -1.81 -4.71
CA VAL A 79 8.81 -2.39 -3.61
C VAL A 79 7.81 -3.41 -4.15
N ALA A 80 7.05 -3.08 -5.20
CA ALA A 80 6.09 -4.02 -5.79
C ALA A 80 6.74 -5.30 -6.35
N GLU A 81 7.95 -5.19 -6.93
CA GLU A 81 8.71 -6.38 -7.37
C GLU A 81 9.22 -7.20 -6.18
N GLN A 82 9.73 -6.54 -5.14
CA GLN A 82 10.27 -7.19 -3.94
C GLN A 82 9.17 -7.92 -3.17
N GLU A 83 8.05 -7.26 -2.90
CA GLU A 83 6.99 -7.77 -2.02
C GLU A 83 6.12 -8.84 -2.68
N SER A 84 5.85 -8.71 -3.98
CA SER A 84 4.87 -9.58 -4.65
C SER A 84 5.28 -10.06 -6.04
N THR A 85 6.40 -9.61 -6.59
CA THR A 85 6.73 -9.78 -8.01
C THR A 85 5.58 -9.35 -8.94
N PHE A 86 4.92 -8.22 -8.61
CA PHE A 86 3.71 -7.69 -9.27
C PHE A 86 2.52 -8.66 -9.26
N GLN A 87 2.36 -9.47 -8.24
CA GLN A 87 1.16 -10.27 -8.02
C GLN A 87 0.20 -9.52 -7.09
N VAL A 88 -1.06 -9.42 -7.51
CA VAL A 88 -2.11 -8.75 -6.71
C VAL A 88 -2.50 -9.59 -5.49
N ASP A 89 -2.49 -10.92 -5.66
CA ASP A 89 -2.89 -11.90 -4.66
C ASP A 89 -1.91 -13.09 -4.68
N PRO A 90 -0.71 -12.92 -4.10
CA PRO A 90 0.32 -13.95 -4.12
C PRO A 90 -0.13 -15.23 -3.40
N THR A 91 0.19 -16.38 -3.98
CA THR A 91 -0.12 -17.66 -3.34
C THR A 91 0.95 -18.02 -2.31
N VAL A 92 0.51 -18.50 -1.14
CA VAL A 92 1.38 -18.99 -0.06
C VAL A 92 1.24 -20.51 0.03
N PRO A 93 2.27 -21.29 -0.32
CA PRO A 93 2.21 -22.74 -0.23
C PRO A 93 1.92 -23.22 1.20
N GLY A 94 0.94 -24.10 1.34
CA GLY A 94 0.59 -24.69 2.64
C GLY A 94 -0.13 -23.75 3.61
N LEU A 95 -0.60 -22.58 3.16
CA LEU A 95 -1.22 -21.57 4.01
C LEU A 95 -2.35 -22.12 4.88
N GLY A 96 -3.22 -22.97 4.35
CA GLY A 96 -4.31 -23.57 5.12
C GLY A 96 -3.82 -24.38 6.32
N LYS A 97 -2.73 -25.13 6.16
CA LYS A 97 -2.11 -25.85 7.28
C LYS A 97 -1.48 -24.88 8.29
N ILE A 98 -0.72 -23.91 7.82
CA ILE A 98 -0.10 -22.89 8.68
C ILE A 98 -1.16 -22.17 9.53
N ALA A 99 -2.26 -21.75 8.89
CA ALA A 99 -3.36 -21.09 9.58
C ALA A 99 -4.04 -22.02 10.62
N ARG A 100 -4.23 -23.29 10.29
CA ARG A 100 -4.80 -24.26 11.24
C ARG A 100 -3.88 -24.48 12.44
N ASP A 101 -2.60 -24.67 12.22
CA ASP A 101 -1.61 -24.86 13.28
C ASP A 101 -1.58 -23.62 14.21
N GLU A 102 -1.71 -22.42 13.66
CA GLU A 102 -1.76 -21.18 14.42
C GLU A 102 -3.05 -21.02 15.23
N ILE A 103 -4.19 -21.43 14.69
CA ILE A 103 -5.46 -21.45 15.42
C ILE A 103 -5.34 -22.40 16.62
N ASP A 104 -4.84 -23.61 16.41
CA ASP A 104 -4.67 -24.62 17.47
C ASP A 104 -3.68 -24.13 18.54
N ARG A 105 -2.59 -23.47 18.13
CA ARG A 105 -1.60 -22.86 19.04
C ARG A 105 -2.23 -21.75 19.90
N ARG A 106 -3.01 -20.85 19.31
CA ARG A 106 -3.70 -19.77 20.04
C ARG A 106 -4.76 -20.31 20.98
N ALA A 107 -5.55 -21.27 20.51
CA ALA A 107 -6.56 -21.95 21.33
C ALA A 107 -5.91 -22.63 22.54
N GLY A 108 -4.79 -23.32 22.36
CA GLY A 108 -4.03 -23.94 23.44
C GLY A 108 -3.56 -22.92 24.49
N LYS A 109 -3.06 -21.75 24.05
CA LYS A 109 -2.70 -20.64 24.97
C LYS A 109 -3.89 -20.09 25.76
N ALA A 110 -5.07 -20.08 25.14
CA ALA A 110 -6.32 -19.65 25.78
C ALA A 110 -7.03 -20.79 26.54
N HIS A 111 -6.40 -21.96 26.65
CA HIS A 111 -6.96 -23.20 27.30
C HIS A 111 -8.29 -23.65 26.67
N ILE A 112 -8.49 -23.37 25.36
CA ILE A 112 -9.67 -23.84 24.61
C ILE A 112 -9.40 -25.26 24.11
N PRO A 113 -10.24 -26.26 24.48
CA PRO A 113 -10.08 -27.63 24.01
C PRO A 113 -10.16 -27.72 22.47
N GLY A 114 -9.26 -28.51 21.85
CA GLY A 114 -9.24 -28.70 20.39
C GLY A 114 -10.55 -29.24 19.80
N MET A 115 -11.33 -29.97 20.59
CA MET A 115 -12.68 -30.40 20.19
C MET A 115 -13.61 -29.21 19.91
N LEU A 116 -13.55 -28.14 20.72
CA LEU A 116 -14.35 -26.94 20.54
C LEU A 116 -13.90 -26.16 19.29
N VAL A 117 -12.59 -26.09 19.07
CA VAL A 117 -12.03 -25.50 17.84
C VAL A 117 -12.53 -26.25 16.62
N SER A 118 -12.47 -27.58 16.65
CA SER A 118 -12.92 -28.42 15.53
C SER A 118 -14.43 -28.28 15.29
N ALA A 119 -15.24 -28.23 16.35
CA ALA A 119 -16.68 -27.99 16.25
C ALA A 119 -16.99 -26.63 15.65
N ALA A 120 -16.30 -25.55 16.06
CA ALA A 120 -16.46 -24.22 15.51
C ALA A 120 -16.11 -24.17 14.02
N LEU A 121 -15.03 -24.81 13.60
CA LEU A 121 -14.61 -24.86 12.19
C LEU A 121 -15.48 -25.80 11.33
N ALA A 122 -16.27 -26.69 11.92
CA ALA A 122 -17.24 -27.52 11.21
C ALA A 122 -18.54 -26.79 10.85
N VAL A 123 -18.75 -25.59 11.39
CA VAL A 123 -19.90 -24.75 11.03
C VAL A 123 -19.83 -24.34 9.55
N ARG A 124 -21.01 -24.27 8.90
CA ARG A 124 -21.11 -23.82 7.50
C ARG A 124 -21.01 -22.30 7.40
N SER A 125 -20.14 -21.85 6.53
CA SER A 125 -20.00 -20.44 6.17
C SER A 125 -21.12 -19.99 5.18
N PRO A 126 -21.24 -18.69 4.91
CA PRO A 126 -22.17 -18.16 3.89
C PRO A 126 -21.96 -18.76 2.48
N THR A 127 -20.79 -19.32 2.19
CA THR A 127 -20.52 -19.97 0.89
C THR A 127 -21.03 -21.42 0.81
N GLY A 128 -21.64 -21.95 1.88
CA GLY A 128 -22.11 -23.33 1.97
C GLY A 128 -21.05 -24.36 2.34
N LYS A 129 -19.76 -24.00 2.27
CA LYS A 129 -18.64 -24.82 2.77
C LYS A 129 -18.42 -24.60 4.25
N THR A 130 -17.88 -25.59 4.95
CA THR A 130 -17.45 -25.40 6.34
C THR A 130 -16.24 -24.47 6.41
N TYR A 131 -16.01 -23.84 7.56
CA TYR A 131 -14.81 -23.03 7.78
C TYR A 131 -13.53 -23.86 7.68
N SER A 132 -13.57 -25.14 8.14
CA SER A 132 -12.45 -26.07 7.95
C SER A 132 -12.12 -26.32 6.48
N GLU A 133 -13.14 -26.55 5.62
CA GLU A 133 -12.93 -26.73 4.18
C GLU A 133 -12.36 -25.47 3.53
N ARG A 134 -12.88 -24.30 3.91
CA ARG A 134 -12.38 -23.02 3.37
C ARG A 134 -10.96 -22.73 3.82
N LEU A 135 -10.66 -22.97 5.09
CA LEU A 135 -9.31 -22.78 5.63
C LEU A 135 -8.31 -23.69 4.91
N ASN A 136 -8.64 -24.99 4.74
CA ASN A 136 -7.78 -25.93 4.03
C ASN A 136 -7.61 -25.58 2.53
N ALA A 137 -8.58 -24.90 1.93
CA ALA A 137 -8.55 -24.47 0.54
C ALA A 137 -7.88 -23.10 0.36
N ALA A 138 -7.64 -22.34 1.44
CA ALA A 138 -7.02 -21.03 1.37
C ALA A 138 -5.60 -21.11 0.79
N ARG A 139 -5.34 -20.28 -0.22
CA ARG A 139 -4.06 -20.23 -0.93
C ARG A 139 -3.38 -18.87 -0.84
N SER A 140 -4.12 -17.84 -0.44
CA SER A 140 -3.62 -16.48 -0.33
C SER A 140 -4.08 -15.84 0.97
N GLU A 141 -3.43 -14.75 1.35
CA GLU A 141 -3.82 -13.95 2.51
C GLU A 141 -5.21 -13.37 2.37
N LYS A 142 -5.63 -13.04 1.14
CA LYS A 142 -6.99 -12.62 0.82
C LYS A 142 -8.01 -13.70 1.18
N ASP A 143 -7.76 -14.95 0.79
CA ASP A 143 -8.62 -16.08 1.15
C ASP A 143 -8.74 -16.23 2.67
N LEU A 144 -7.59 -16.17 3.35
CA LEU A 144 -7.52 -16.31 4.81
C LEU A 144 -8.27 -15.18 5.52
N SER A 145 -8.07 -13.93 5.09
CA SER A 145 -8.78 -12.77 5.62
C SER A 145 -10.30 -12.91 5.43
N ALA A 146 -10.75 -13.34 4.25
CA ALA A 146 -12.18 -13.56 3.98
C ALA A 146 -12.79 -14.69 4.85
N VAL A 147 -12.05 -15.77 5.08
CA VAL A 147 -12.49 -16.85 6.00
C VAL A 147 -12.68 -16.29 7.40
N PHE A 148 -11.73 -15.49 7.89
CA PHE A 148 -11.80 -14.88 9.21
C PHE A 148 -12.98 -13.90 9.33
N ASP A 149 -13.13 -12.99 8.37
CA ASP A 149 -14.18 -11.97 8.38
C ASP A 149 -15.59 -12.58 8.36
N ASP A 150 -15.79 -13.66 7.60
CA ASP A 150 -17.03 -14.39 7.61
C ASP A 150 -17.26 -15.12 8.92
N PHE A 151 -16.20 -15.71 9.53
CA PHE A 151 -16.30 -16.42 10.80
C PHE A 151 -16.74 -15.48 11.93
N ILE A 152 -16.07 -14.34 12.09
CA ILE A 152 -16.46 -13.37 13.12
C ILE A 152 -17.79 -12.69 12.82
N GLY A 153 -18.15 -12.58 11.54
CA GLY A 153 -19.43 -12.01 11.09
C GLY A 153 -20.67 -12.84 11.49
N MET A 154 -20.49 -14.11 11.87
CA MET A 154 -21.58 -14.94 12.40
C MET A 154 -21.99 -14.56 13.83
N VAL A 155 -21.13 -13.89 14.57
CA VAL A 155 -21.39 -13.48 15.94
C VAL A 155 -21.94 -12.06 15.95
N PRO A 156 -23.05 -11.79 16.66
CA PRO A 156 -23.53 -10.41 16.83
C PRO A 156 -22.39 -9.49 17.32
N MET A 157 -22.18 -8.35 16.64
CA MET A 157 -21.07 -7.42 16.89
C MET A 157 -19.66 -8.04 16.72
N GLY A 158 -19.52 -9.23 16.16
CA GLY A 158 -18.26 -9.93 16.06
C GLY A 158 -17.18 -9.14 15.32
N ARG A 159 -17.53 -8.43 14.24
CA ARG A 159 -16.60 -7.56 13.51
C ARG A 159 -16.07 -6.42 14.38
N THR A 160 -16.89 -5.82 15.21
CA THR A 160 -16.49 -4.76 16.13
C THR A 160 -15.59 -5.27 17.24
N LEU A 161 -15.92 -6.45 17.79
CA LEU A 161 -15.21 -7.03 18.94
C LEU A 161 -13.94 -7.78 18.53
N PHE A 162 -13.92 -8.42 17.36
CA PHE A 162 -12.89 -9.37 16.97
C PHE A 162 -12.16 -8.99 15.67
N GLY A 163 -12.58 -7.93 14.96
CA GLY A 163 -11.96 -7.52 13.70
C GLY A 163 -10.45 -7.29 13.78
N GLY A 164 -9.98 -6.72 14.90
CA GLY A 164 -8.55 -6.50 15.16
C GLY A 164 -7.72 -7.79 15.34
N PHE A 165 -8.35 -8.95 15.48
CA PHE A 165 -7.66 -10.25 15.57
C PHE A 165 -7.46 -10.94 14.23
N ASN A 166 -7.84 -10.32 13.12
CA ASN A 166 -7.57 -10.87 11.79
C ASN A 166 -6.06 -11.11 11.65
N PRO A 167 -5.63 -12.34 11.30
CA PRO A 167 -4.20 -12.67 11.23
C PRO A 167 -3.48 -11.97 10.07
N VAL A 168 -4.22 -11.43 9.10
CA VAL A 168 -3.66 -10.72 7.94
C VAL A 168 -3.61 -9.24 8.24
N HIS A 169 -2.40 -8.70 8.36
CA HIS A 169 -2.14 -7.31 8.73
C HIS A 169 -1.67 -6.45 7.56
N THR A 170 -1.09 -7.07 6.53
CA THR A 170 -0.64 -6.42 5.30
C THR A 170 -1.34 -7.04 4.10
N ALA A 171 -1.41 -6.33 2.98
CA ALA A 171 -2.05 -6.85 1.77
C ALA A 171 -1.62 -6.11 0.50
N GLY A 172 -1.98 -6.71 -0.62
CA GLY A 172 -1.80 -6.13 -1.94
C GLY A 172 -0.36 -6.19 -2.46
N PRO A 173 -0.13 -5.62 -3.66
CA PRO A 173 1.16 -5.75 -4.35
C PRO A 173 2.36 -5.13 -3.62
N MET A 174 2.12 -4.20 -2.73
CA MET A 174 3.15 -3.53 -1.93
C MET A 174 3.14 -3.94 -0.46
N GLN A 175 2.36 -4.98 -0.08
CA GLN A 175 2.22 -5.45 1.29
C GLN A 175 1.97 -4.31 2.30
N VAL A 176 1.09 -3.38 1.91
CA VAL A 176 0.78 -2.22 2.75
C VAL A 176 -0.05 -2.63 3.97
N SER A 177 0.20 -1.98 5.11
CA SER A 177 -0.59 -2.16 6.33
C SER A 177 -2.07 -1.87 6.07
N ILE A 178 -2.92 -2.84 6.42
CA ILE A 178 -4.38 -2.69 6.30
C ILE A 178 -4.88 -1.63 7.29
N GLU A 179 -4.31 -1.57 8.49
CA GLU A 179 -4.62 -0.54 9.47
C GLU A 179 -4.30 0.86 8.94
N PHE A 180 -3.13 1.04 8.32
CA PHE A 180 -2.78 2.30 7.66
C PHE A 180 -3.83 2.68 6.59
N ALA A 181 -4.23 1.73 5.74
CA ALA A 181 -5.21 1.98 4.70
C ALA A 181 -6.59 2.36 5.29
N GLU A 182 -7.03 1.70 6.35
CA GLU A 182 -8.28 1.99 7.04
C GLU A 182 -8.27 3.39 7.68
N GLN A 183 -7.14 3.82 8.25
CA GLN A 183 -6.95 5.18 8.80
C GLN A 183 -6.96 6.26 7.70
N HIS A 184 -6.49 5.95 6.48
CA HIS A 184 -6.42 6.86 5.34
C HIS A 184 -7.56 6.67 4.34
N ALA A 185 -8.64 5.97 4.72
CA ALA A 185 -9.77 5.65 3.86
C ALA A 185 -10.48 6.88 3.28
N ARG A 186 -10.46 8.01 4.00
CA ARG A 186 -11.14 9.26 3.58
C ARG A 186 -10.53 9.88 2.33
N ASP A 187 -9.24 9.66 2.13
CA ASP A 187 -8.48 10.24 1.01
C ASP A 187 -8.53 9.36 -0.23
N TYR A 188 -9.12 8.17 -0.13
CA TYR A 188 -9.25 7.24 -1.23
C TYR A 188 -10.32 7.70 -2.22
N PRO A 189 -9.97 8.03 -3.48
CA PRO A 189 -10.87 8.73 -4.39
C PRO A 189 -11.87 7.83 -5.12
N TYR A 190 -11.80 6.51 -4.91
CA TYR A 190 -12.62 5.56 -5.65
C TYR A 190 -13.75 4.99 -4.81
N PRO A 191 -14.89 4.62 -5.43
CA PRO A 191 -15.94 3.89 -4.73
C PRO A 191 -15.42 2.53 -4.27
N VAL A 192 -15.68 2.21 -3.00
CA VAL A 192 -15.27 0.94 -2.37
C VAL A 192 -16.45 -0.02 -2.35
N SER A 193 -16.26 -1.22 -2.94
CA SER A 193 -17.24 -2.30 -2.85
C SER A 193 -16.91 -3.16 -1.62
N GLY A 194 -17.56 -2.86 -0.49
CA GLY A 194 -17.32 -3.56 0.77
C GLY A 194 -16.48 -2.73 1.75
N THR A 195 -15.29 -3.19 2.11
CA THR A 195 -14.42 -2.54 3.09
C THR A 195 -13.10 -2.10 2.47
N ILE A 196 -12.42 -1.16 3.13
CA ILE A 196 -11.05 -0.77 2.73
C ILE A 196 -10.09 -1.98 2.79
N ARG A 197 -10.26 -2.86 3.76
CA ARG A 197 -9.52 -4.14 3.81
C ARG A 197 -9.62 -4.91 2.50
N HIS A 198 -10.83 -5.07 1.94
CA HIS A 198 -11.01 -5.75 0.65
C HIS A 198 -10.38 -4.98 -0.51
N GLU A 199 -10.45 -3.65 -0.47
CA GLU A 199 -9.89 -2.79 -1.51
C GLU A 199 -8.36 -2.90 -1.58
N VAL A 200 -7.67 -3.02 -0.44
CA VAL A 200 -6.20 -3.21 -0.40
C VAL A 200 -5.76 -4.49 -1.13
N PHE A 201 -6.60 -5.54 -1.16
CA PHE A 201 -6.33 -6.75 -1.93
C PHE A 201 -6.57 -6.60 -3.45
N THR A 202 -6.92 -5.42 -3.92
CA THR A 202 -6.98 -5.11 -5.36
C THR A 202 -5.68 -4.46 -5.84
N ARG A 203 -5.38 -4.54 -7.15
CA ARG A 203 -4.23 -3.82 -7.70
C ARG A 203 -4.35 -2.32 -7.43
N ARG A 204 -5.51 -1.74 -7.73
CA ARG A 204 -5.77 -0.30 -7.55
C ARG A 204 -5.61 0.15 -6.10
N GLY A 205 -6.31 -0.52 -5.18
CA GLY A 205 -6.25 -0.15 -3.76
C GLY A 205 -4.89 -0.42 -3.14
N GLY A 206 -4.30 -1.60 -3.40
CA GLY A 206 -2.97 -1.95 -2.90
C GLY A 206 -1.88 -1.00 -3.39
N MET A 207 -1.93 -0.57 -4.67
CA MET A 207 -0.99 0.44 -5.17
C MET A 207 -1.26 1.82 -4.59
N TYR A 208 -2.53 2.24 -4.47
CA TYR A 208 -2.86 3.55 -3.91
C TYR A 208 -2.34 3.69 -2.47
N PHE A 209 -2.73 2.78 -1.59
CA PHE A 209 -2.32 2.83 -0.17
C PHE A 209 -0.83 2.52 0.00
N GLY A 210 -0.24 1.64 -0.82
CA GLY A 210 1.19 1.36 -0.80
C GLY A 210 2.03 2.59 -1.19
N ILE A 211 1.61 3.33 -2.21
CA ILE A 211 2.26 4.59 -2.63
C ILE A 211 2.10 5.66 -1.55
N ALA A 212 0.90 5.79 -0.94
CA ALA A 212 0.66 6.69 0.18
C ALA A 212 1.60 6.39 1.35
N HIS A 213 1.74 5.11 1.69
CA HIS A 213 2.60 4.66 2.78
C HIS A 213 4.08 4.90 2.48
N LEU A 214 4.53 4.60 1.27
CA LEU A 214 5.94 4.76 0.88
C LEU A 214 6.37 6.22 0.71
N LEU A 215 5.52 7.07 0.12
CA LEU A 215 5.90 8.40 -0.33
C LEU A 215 5.11 9.55 0.31
N GLY A 216 4.01 9.24 1.01
CA GLY A 216 3.02 10.24 1.44
C GLY A 216 3.38 11.00 2.70
N TYR A 217 4.31 10.52 3.54
CA TYR A 217 4.68 11.25 4.74
C TYR A 217 6.05 11.90 4.68
N PRO A 218 6.24 13.01 5.41
CA PRO A 218 7.50 13.73 5.42
C PRO A 218 8.61 12.87 6.05
N VAL A 219 9.74 12.81 5.37
CA VAL A 219 10.96 12.16 5.87
C VAL A 219 12.08 13.17 5.96
N SER A 220 12.97 13.01 6.92
CA SER A 220 14.13 13.91 7.13
C SER A 220 15.29 13.64 6.16
N TYR A 221 15.25 12.53 5.43
CA TYR A 221 16.27 12.12 4.48
C TYR A 221 15.75 12.21 3.05
N ARG A 222 16.66 12.34 2.09
CA ARG A 222 16.34 12.48 0.66
C ARG A 222 16.67 11.24 -0.18
N GLU A 223 17.48 10.34 0.38
CA GLU A 223 17.96 9.17 -0.33
C GLU A 223 16.88 8.09 -0.47
N PRO A 224 16.57 7.60 -1.68
CA PRO A 224 15.53 6.59 -1.90
C PRO A 224 15.78 5.30 -1.13
N LEU A 225 17.03 4.91 -0.96
CA LEU A 225 17.41 3.69 -0.25
C LEU A 225 16.86 3.66 1.19
N TYR A 226 16.89 4.79 1.88
CA TYR A 226 16.36 4.89 3.24
C TYR A 226 14.84 4.74 3.28
N ARG A 227 14.12 5.17 2.23
CA ARG A 227 12.67 4.95 2.12
C ARG A 227 12.31 3.47 2.02
N PHE A 228 13.11 2.67 1.34
CA PHE A 228 12.92 1.22 1.32
C PHE A 228 13.11 0.58 2.69
N ALA A 229 14.12 1.01 3.44
CA ALA A 229 14.37 0.51 4.79
C ALA A 229 13.21 0.84 5.75
N ASP A 230 12.58 2.01 5.60
CA ASP A 230 11.48 2.43 6.44
C ASP A 230 10.15 1.76 6.06
N PHE A 231 9.99 1.29 4.82
CA PHE A 231 8.75 0.65 4.38
C PHE A 231 8.53 -0.72 5.04
N ASN A 232 9.60 -1.44 5.33
CA ASN A 232 9.60 -2.74 5.99
C ASN A 232 9.77 -2.59 7.51
#